data_fad48314acd76e18d23d82d9d934a9c7
#
_entry.id   fad48314acd76e18d23d82d9d934a9c7
#
_cell.length_a   1.000
_cell.length_b   1.000
_cell.length_c   1.000
_cell.angle_alpha   90.00
_cell.angle_beta   90.00
_cell.angle_gamma   90.00
#
_symmetry.space_group_name_H-M   'P 1'
#
loop_
_entity.id
_entity.type
_entity.pdbx_description
1 polymer ?
#
loop_
_entity_poly.entity_id
_entity_poly.type
_entity_poly.pdbx_seq_one_letter_code
_entity_poly.pdbx_strand_id
1 'polypeptide(L)'
;MDTTDENSISFSFESQNFKEIIGKTAFAMAQQDVRYYLNGLFLNISQEEIFGVATDGHRLAKAGTVFQTGISLPSANAIIPRKGIIEIDKQLVDKENIKAVLSKNHLQITSDDSQAISKLIDGKFPDYNRVIPSDTDKKVIVDCKSFKEALIRVSILSNDRFRGVRLNFLENEIGVSANNPEKEEASDDIKATYSGDPLELGFNVNYLIDVLNVIKTKNVQISLKDANSSALLMPENDSSSSYVVMPLRL
;
A
#
# COMPACT_ATOMS: atom_id res chain seq x y z
N MET A 1 7.44 -16.18 -28.55
CA MET A 1 6.41 -16.97 -27.83
C MET A 1 5.08 -16.29 -28.12
N ASP A 2 4.17 -16.98 -28.77
CA ASP A 2 2.81 -16.48 -28.97
C ASP A 2 2.10 -16.46 -27.62
N THR A 3 1.85 -15.27 -27.09
CA THR A 3 1.17 -15.06 -25.80
C THR A 3 -0.34 -14.80 -25.97
N THR A 4 -0.85 -14.90 -27.20
CA THR A 4 -2.25 -14.69 -27.53
C THR A 4 -3.03 -16.02 -27.46
N ASP A 5 -3.52 -16.33 -26.27
CA ASP A 5 -4.62 -17.28 -26.09
C ASP A 5 -5.93 -16.64 -26.57
N GLU A 6 -6.87 -17.44 -27.11
CA GLU A 6 -8.21 -16.97 -27.55
C GLU A 6 -9.00 -16.20 -26.48
N ASN A 7 -8.60 -16.28 -25.22
CA ASN A 7 -9.21 -15.60 -24.06
C ASN A 7 -8.34 -14.47 -23.50
N SER A 8 -7.35 -13.95 -24.22
CA SER A 8 -6.53 -12.85 -23.75
C SER A 8 -7.29 -11.52 -23.80
N ILE A 9 -7.10 -10.70 -22.76
CA ILE A 9 -7.67 -9.35 -22.67
C ILE A 9 -6.58 -8.36 -23.05
N SER A 10 -6.86 -7.51 -24.04
CA SER A 10 -5.97 -6.44 -24.48
C SER A 10 -6.59 -5.09 -24.16
N PHE A 11 -5.81 -4.21 -23.51
CA PHE A 11 -6.20 -2.86 -23.17
C PHE A 11 -5.01 -1.91 -23.22
N SER A 12 -5.28 -0.62 -23.36
CA SER A 12 -4.23 0.40 -23.40
C SER A 12 -4.54 1.48 -22.35
N PHE A 13 -3.49 2.01 -21.73
CA PHE A 13 -3.58 3.06 -20.72
C PHE A 13 -2.26 3.81 -20.60
N GLU A 14 -2.28 4.97 -19.96
CA GLU A 14 -1.06 5.73 -19.72
C GLU A 14 -0.14 5.00 -18.73
N SER A 15 1.14 4.88 -19.06
CA SER A 15 2.16 4.25 -18.23
C SER A 15 2.22 4.83 -16.82
N GLN A 16 2.00 6.13 -16.70
CA GLN A 16 1.97 6.86 -15.42
C GLN A 16 0.95 6.27 -14.43
N ASN A 17 -0.23 5.87 -14.90
CA ASN A 17 -1.25 5.27 -14.06
C ASN A 17 -0.78 3.95 -13.41
N PHE A 18 -0.11 3.11 -14.20
CA PHE A 18 0.40 1.83 -13.68
C PHE A 18 1.60 2.04 -12.76
N LYS A 19 2.49 2.96 -13.12
CA LYS A 19 3.62 3.37 -12.30
C LYS A 19 3.19 3.91 -10.93
N GLU A 20 2.12 4.68 -10.89
CA GLU A 20 1.55 5.16 -9.63
C GLU A 20 0.95 4.03 -8.78
N ILE A 21 0.23 3.10 -9.40
CA ILE A 21 -0.29 1.92 -8.69
C ILE A 21 0.87 1.12 -8.09
N ILE A 22 1.92 0.83 -8.87
CA ILE A 22 3.11 0.11 -8.41
C ILE A 22 3.79 0.88 -7.28
N GLY A 23 4.07 2.17 -7.48
CA GLY A 23 4.77 3.01 -6.50
C GLY A 23 4.03 3.14 -5.17
N LYS A 24 2.68 3.15 -5.20
CA LYS A 24 1.83 3.24 -4.02
C LYS A 24 1.60 1.89 -3.31
N THR A 25 1.92 0.74 -3.94
CA THR A 25 1.53 -0.58 -3.40
C THR A 25 2.66 -1.59 -3.27
N ALA A 26 3.67 -1.56 -4.13
CA ALA A 26 4.69 -2.60 -4.24
C ALA A 26 5.49 -2.85 -2.96
N PHE A 27 5.63 -1.84 -2.09
CA PHE A 27 6.33 -1.96 -0.81
C PHE A 27 5.66 -2.95 0.15
N ALA A 28 4.34 -3.15 0.03
CA ALA A 28 3.56 -4.02 0.90
C ALA A 28 3.52 -5.49 0.43
N MET A 29 4.09 -5.82 -0.74
CA MET A 29 4.22 -7.23 -1.17
C MET A 29 5.09 -8.02 -0.21
N ALA A 30 4.68 -9.23 0.13
CA ALA A 30 5.51 -10.16 0.91
C ALA A 30 6.80 -10.54 0.17
N GLN A 31 7.78 -11.00 0.93
CA GLN A 31 9.05 -11.51 0.41
C GLN A 31 9.26 -12.93 0.93
N GLN A 32 9.25 -13.91 0.01
CA GLN A 32 9.48 -15.33 0.33
C GLN A 32 8.49 -15.90 1.38
N ASP A 33 7.25 -15.39 1.40
CA ASP A 33 6.19 -15.95 2.24
C ASP A 33 5.75 -17.32 1.67
N VAL A 34 5.45 -18.26 2.56
CA VAL A 34 4.91 -19.59 2.20
C VAL A 34 3.56 -19.49 1.50
N ARG A 35 2.80 -18.44 1.80
CA ARG A 35 1.60 -18.03 1.07
C ARG A 35 2.01 -17.32 -0.22
N TYR A 36 2.47 -18.07 -1.20
CA TYR A 36 3.11 -17.57 -2.42
C TYR A 36 2.29 -16.51 -3.17
N TYR A 37 0.96 -16.51 -3.05
CA TYR A 37 0.07 -15.50 -3.64
C TYR A 37 0.25 -14.10 -3.02
N LEU A 38 0.88 -13.97 -1.85
CA LEU A 38 1.23 -12.67 -1.25
C LEU A 38 2.57 -12.11 -1.78
N ASN A 39 3.40 -12.93 -2.44
CA ASN A 39 4.68 -12.49 -3.00
C ASN A 39 4.54 -11.75 -4.34
N GLY A 40 3.37 -11.14 -4.56
CA GLY A 40 3.07 -10.39 -5.77
C GLY A 40 2.04 -9.29 -5.55
N LEU A 41 1.83 -8.50 -6.59
CA LEU A 41 0.79 -7.50 -6.67
C LEU A 41 -0.47 -8.11 -7.26
N PHE A 42 -1.57 -8.07 -6.54
CA PHE A 42 -2.88 -8.37 -7.10
C PHE A 42 -3.36 -7.17 -7.92
N LEU A 43 -3.49 -7.37 -9.22
CA LEU A 43 -4.06 -6.40 -10.15
C LEU A 43 -5.51 -6.78 -10.43
N ASN A 44 -6.41 -5.83 -10.25
CA ASN A 44 -7.82 -5.96 -10.64
C ASN A 44 -8.12 -4.95 -11.73
N ILE A 45 -8.81 -5.41 -12.76
CA ILE A 45 -9.28 -4.62 -13.90
C ILE A 45 -10.78 -4.77 -13.94
N SER A 46 -11.50 -3.67 -13.94
CA SER A 46 -12.95 -3.62 -14.12
C SER A 46 -13.31 -2.65 -15.24
N GLN A 47 -14.60 -2.48 -15.52
CA GLN A 47 -15.08 -1.65 -16.63
C GLN A 47 -14.57 -0.20 -16.58
N GLU A 48 -14.35 0.35 -15.40
CA GLU A 48 -14.04 1.76 -15.21
C GLU A 48 -12.79 2.00 -14.36
N GLU A 49 -12.25 0.94 -13.72
CA GLU A 49 -11.21 1.08 -12.72
C GLU A 49 -10.13 0.00 -12.90
N ILE A 50 -8.88 0.42 -12.72
CA ILE A 50 -7.76 -0.48 -12.47
C ILE A 50 -7.19 -0.17 -11.10
N PHE A 51 -6.97 -1.19 -10.29
CA PHE A 51 -6.30 -1.03 -9.01
C PHE A 51 -5.37 -2.19 -8.68
N GLY A 52 -4.36 -1.89 -7.87
CA GLY A 52 -3.45 -2.87 -7.30
C GLY A 52 -3.65 -3.02 -5.81
N VAL A 53 -3.48 -4.24 -5.31
CA VAL A 53 -3.46 -4.56 -3.87
C VAL A 53 -2.24 -5.40 -3.56
N ALA A 54 -1.52 -5.03 -2.53
CA ALA A 54 -0.40 -5.81 -1.99
C ALA A 54 -0.53 -5.95 -0.47
N THR A 55 -0.14 -7.10 0.07
CA THR A 55 -0.12 -7.35 1.52
C THR A 55 0.91 -8.42 1.86
N ASP A 56 1.49 -8.31 3.04
CA ASP A 56 2.35 -9.33 3.67
C ASP A 56 1.65 -10.04 4.85
N GLY A 57 0.37 -9.71 5.10
CA GLY A 57 -0.42 -10.23 6.20
C GLY A 57 -0.35 -9.40 7.48
N HIS A 58 0.50 -8.35 7.54
CA HIS A 58 0.62 -7.41 8.65
C HIS A 58 0.24 -5.98 8.24
N ARG A 59 0.36 -5.69 6.98
CA ARG A 59 -0.05 -4.44 6.35
C ARG A 59 -0.64 -4.70 4.97
N LEU A 60 -1.39 -3.75 4.47
CA LEU A 60 -1.98 -3.79 3.14
C LEU A 60 -1.88 -2.41 2.50
N ALA A 61 -1.59 -2.38 1.21
CA ALA A 61 -1.68 -1.19 0.39
C ALA A 61 -2.63 -1.44 -0.79
N LYS A 62 -3.57 -0.54 -1.00
CA LYS A 62 -4.47 -0.51 -2.16
C LYS A 62 -4.35 0.84 -2.84
N ALA A 63 -4.15 0.85 -4.15
CA ALA A 63 -4.18 2.06 -4.94
C ALA A 63 -4.77 1.78 -6.33
N GLY A 64 -5.48 2.74 -6.88
CA GLY A 64 -6.13 2.61 -8.17
C GLY A 64 -6.36 3.93 -8.87
N THR A 65 -6.80 3.82 -10.12
CA THR A 65 -7.21 4.94 -10.93
C THR A 65 -8.45 4.57 -11.72
N VAL A 66 -9.30 5.56 -11.97
CA VAL A 66 -10.49 5.43 -12.80
C VAL A 66 -10.11 5.79 -14.22
N PHE A 67 -10.46 4.94 -15.17
CA PHE A 67 -10.26 5.24 -16.59
C PHE A 67 -11.39 6.08 -17.15
N GLN A 68 -11.07 7.22 -17.67
CA GLN A 68 -12.02 8.04 -18.46
C GLN A 68 -12.01 7.65 -19.94
N THR A 69 -11.95 6.38 -20.26
CA THR A 69 -11.73 5.95 -21.65
C THR A 69 -12.99 5.71 -22.44
N GLY A 70 -14.17 5.64 -21.81
CA GLY A 70 -15.40 5.21 -22.47
C GLY A 70 -15.33 3.78 -23.04
N ILE A 71 -14.26 3.04 -22.79
CA ILE A 71 -14.05 1.66 -23.23
C ILE A 71 -14.40 0.76 -22.05
N SER A 72 -15.43 -0.06 -22.23
CA SER A 72 -15.76 -1.10 -21.25
C SER A 72 -14.72 -2.21 -21.32
N LEU A 73 -13.87 -2.30 -20.30
CA LEU A 73 -12.92 -3.40 -20.17
C LEU A 73 -13.61 -4.62 -19.56
N PRO A 74 -13.31 -5.84 -20.02
CA PRO A 74 -13.78 -7.04 -19.36
C PRO A 74 -13.15 -7.15 -17.97
N SER A 75 -13.95 -7.59 -16.99
CA SER A 75 -13.43 -7.82 -15.63
C SER A 75 -12.39 -8.92 -15.61
N ALA A 76 -11.22 -8.61 -15.07
CA ALA A 76 -10.11 -9.55 -14.93
C ALA A 76 -9.30 -9.26 -13.68
N ASN A 77 -8.62 -10.29 -13.19
CA ASN A 77 -7.66 -10.14 -12.11
C ASN A 77 -6.45 -11.04 -12.33
N ALA A 78 -5.31 -10.64 -11.79
CA ALA A 78 -4.06 -11.36 -11.89
C ALA A 78 -3.18 -11.08 -10.67
N ILE A 79 -2.32 -12.03 -10.30
CA ILE A 79 -1.27 -11.82 -9.30
C ILE A 79 0.07 -11.79 -10.04
N ILE A 80 0.67 -10.62 -10.10
CA ILE A 80 1.94 -10.39 -10.78
C ILE A 80 3.07 -10.57 -9.76
N PRO A 81 4.01 -11.50 -9.96
CA PRO A 81 5.10 -11.72 -9.01
C PRO A 81 5.92 -10.45 -8.79
N ARG A 82 6.46 -10.29 -7.57
CA ARG A 82 7.30 -9.13 -7.19
C ARG A 82 8.40 -8.85 -8.22
N LYS A 83 9.10 -9.89 -8.73
CA LYS A 83 10.12 -9.72 -9.75
C LYS A 83 9.56 -9.15 -11.05
N GLY A 84 8.37 -9.62 -11.47
CA GLY A 84 7.68 -9.09 -12.65
C GLY A 84 7.31 -7.62 -12.48
N ILE A 85 6.79 -7.22 -11.32
CA ILE A 85 6.47 -5.82 -11.00
C ILE A 85 7.71 -4.93 -11.08
N ILE A 86 8.84 -5.35 -10.48
CA ILE A 86 10.09 -4.58 -10.51
C ILE A 86 10.62 -4.41 -11.94
N GLU A 87 10.56 -5.44 -12.77
CA GLU A 87 11.01 -5.33 -14.15
C GLU A 87 10.07 -4.50 -15.03
N ILE A 88 8.77 -4.63 -14.83
CA ILE A 88 7.78 -3.76 -15.51
C ILE A 88 8.00 -2.29 -15.12
N ASP A 89 8.12 -1.97 -13.83
CA ASP A 89 8.30 -0.60 -13.34
C ASP A 89 9.51 0.09 -13.97
N LYS A 90 10.63 -0.64 -14.15
CA LYS A 90 11.84 -0.13 -14.80
C LYS A 90 11.64 0.22 -16.29
N GLN A 91 10.70 -0.42 -16.95
CA GLN A 91 10.43 -0.23 -18.38
C GLN A 91 9.34 0.81 -18.66
N LEU A 92 8.59 1.21 -17.61
CA LEU A 92 7.56 2.24 -17.75
C LEU A 92 8.22 3.62 -17.86
N VAL A 93 8.11 4.24 -19.04
CA VAL A 93 8.50 5.62 -19.28
C VAL A 93 7.30 6.54 -19.03
N ASP A 94 7.55 7.71 -18.43
CA ASP A 94 6.47 8.64 -18.11
C ASP A 94 5.82 9.18 -19.41
N LYS A 95 4.49 9.31 -19.39
CA LYS A 95 3.65 9.88 -20.47
C LYS A 95 3.57 9.07 -21.77
N GLU A 96 3.95 7.81 -21.76
CA GLU A 96 3.70 6.91 -22.88
C GLU A 96 2.38 6.16 -22.71
N ASN A 97 1.72 5.86 -23.82
CA ASN A 97 0.64 4.89 -23.84
C ASN A 97 1.25 3.50 -23.93
N ILE A 98 0.87 2.63 -23.03
CA ILE A 98 1.27 1.23 -23.04
C ILE A 98 0.10 0.35 -23.41
N LYS A 99 0.41 -0.74 -24.10
CA LYS A 99 -0.53 -1.82 -24.38
C LYS A 99 -0.26 -2.97 -23.42
N ALA A 100 -1.29 -3.37 -22.70
CA ALA A 100 -1.27 -4.54 -21.85
C ALA A 100 -2.05 -5.68 -22.51
N VAL A 101 -1.50 -6.88 -22.43
CA VAL A 101 -2.18 -8.12 -22.82
C VAL A 101 -2.13 -9.05 -21.63
N LEU A 102 -3.29 -9.31 -21.04
CA LEU A 102 -3.45 -10.24 -19.93
C LEU A 102 -4.01 -11.56 -20.47
N SER A 103 -3.21 -12.61 -20.40
CA SER A 103 -3.60 -13.99 -20.67
C SER A 103 -3.77 -14.77 -19.36
N LYS A 104 -4.20 -16.02 -19.45
CA LYS A 104 -4.36 -16.89 -18.27
C LYS A 104 -3.11 -16.98 -17.39
N ASN A 105 -1.91 -16.99 -17.99
CA ASN A 105 -0.67 -17.27 -17.27
C ASN A 105 0.37 -16.15 -17.36
N HIS A 106 0.15 -15.12 -18.16
CA HIS A 106 1.12 -14.07 -18.42
C HIS A 106 0.46 -12.69 -18.51
N LEU A 107 1.19 -11.69 -18.05
CA LEU A 107 0.97 -10.29 -18.36
C LEU A 107 2.09 -9.81 -19.28
N GLN A 108 1.74 -9.27 -20.43
CA GLN A 108 2.64 -8.60 -21.34
C GLN A 108 2.33 -7.11 -21.32
N ILE A 109 3.35 -6.31 -21.15
CA ILE A 109 3.31 -4.84 -21.28
C ILE A 109 4.21 -4.47 -22.47
N THR A 110 3.67 -3.68 -23.37
CA THR A 110 4.40 -3.19 -24.56
C THR A 110 4.31 -1.68 -24.61
N SER A 111 5.45 -1.00 -24.67
CA SER A 111 5.62 0.41 -25.03
C SER A 111 6.20 0.51 -26.45
N ASP A 112 6.47 1.73 -26.92
CA ASP A 112 7.00 1.93 -28.27
C ASP A 112 8.35 1.24 -28.48
N ASP A 113 9.22 1.27 -27.46
CA ASP A 113 10.60 0.80 -27.55
C ASP A 113 10.88 -0.49 -26.74
N SER A 114 9.93 -0.98 -25.95
CA SER A 114 10.19 -2.09 -25.03
C SER A 114 8.99 -3.01 -24.83
N GLN A 115 9.29 -4.24 -24.43
CA GLN A 115 8.30 -5.24 -24.07
C GLN A 115 8.74 -6.00 -22.82
N ALA A 116 7.85 -6.07 -21.84
CA ALA A 116 7.99 -6.89 -20.65
C ALA A 116 6.96 -8.01 -20.65
N ILE A 117 7.37 -9.22 -20.33
CA ILE A 117 6.47 -10.35 -20.14
C ILE A 117 6.74 -10.94 -18.76
N SER A 118 5.69 -10.99 -17.93
CA SER A 118 5.74 -11.63 -16.62
C SER A 118 4.81 -12.82 -16.56
N LYS A 119 5.31 -13.96 -16.08
CA LYS A 119 4.47 -15.09 -15.70
C LYS A 119 3.67 -14.69 -14.44
N LEU A 120 2.40 -15.07 -14.38
CA LEU A 120 1.53 -14.81 -13.26
C LEU A 120 1.67 -15.86 -12.16
N ILE A 121 1.33 -15.49 -10.93
CA ILE A 121 1.19 -16.43 -9.82
C ILE A 121 -0.20 -17.07 -9.94
N ASP A 122 -0.22 -18.39 -10.04
CA ASP A 122 -1.46 -19.15 -9.99
C ASP A 122 -1.95 -19.24 -8.53
N GLY A 123 -3.19 -18.84 -8.28
CA GLY A 123 -3.75 -18.83 -6.93
C GLY A 123 -4.86 -17.80 -6.76
N LYS A 124 -5.51 -17.84 -5.60
CA LYS A 124 -6.54 -16.89 -5.22
C LYS A 124 -5.99 -15.91 -4.21
N PHE A 125 -6.00 -14.62 -4.57
CA PHE A 125 -5.68 -13.57 -3.61
C PHE A 125 -6.75 -13.51 -2.51
N PRO A 126 -6.38 -13.28 -1.24
CA PRO A 126 -7.35 -13.21 -0.15
C PRO A 126 -8.34 -12.05 -0.32
N ASP A 127 -9.51 -12.18 0.30
CA ASP A 127 -10.50 -11.10 0.32
C ASP A 127 -10.00 -9.95 1.21
N TYR A 128 -9.33 -9.02 0.58
CA TYR A 128 -8.71 -7.87 1.23
C TYR A 128 -9.74 -6.87 1.79
N ASN A 129 -10.97 -6.88 1.30
CA ASN A 129 -12.01 -5.97 1.80
C ASN A 129 -12.34 -6.22 3.28
N ARG A 130 -12.15 -7.47 3.74
CA ARG A 130 -12.39 -7.83 5.14
C ARG A 130 -11.38 -7.26 6.13
N VAL A 131 -10.20 -6.86 5.66
CA VAL A 131 -9.15 -6.31 6.53
C VAL A 131 -9.12 -4.78 6.51
N ILE A 132 -9.81 -4.15 5.57
CA ILE A 132 -9.96 -2.69 5.54
C ILE A 132 -11.01 -2.31 6.58
N PRO A 133 -10.63 -1.53 7.62
CA PRO A 133 -11.58 -1.12 8.65
C PRO A 133 -12.71 -0.27 8.08
N SER A 134 -13.96 -0.62 8.36
CA SER A 134 -15.16 0.11 7.91
C SER A 134 -15.78 0.96 9.02
N ASP A 135 -15.63 0.56 10.29
CA ASP A 135 -16.31 1.14 11.44
C ASP A 135 -15.36 2.00 12.28
N THR A 136 -14.61 2.89 11.61
CA THR A 136 -13.68 3.81 12.28
C THR A 136 -14.40 5.09 12.67
N ASP A 137 -14.46 5.37 13.95
CA ASP A 137 -15.11 6.57 14.54
C ASP A 137 -14.10 7.67 14.93
N LYS A 138 -12.82 7.32 15.05
CA LYS A 138 -11.74 8.23 15.43
C LYS A 138 -10.91 8.61 14.22
N LYS A 139 -10.86 9.90 13.90
CA LYS A 139 -10.11 10.45 12.77
C LYS A 139 -9.02 11.38 13.28
N VAL A 140 -7.80 11.12 12.87
CA VAL A 140 -6.62 11.91 13.18
C VAL A 140 -6.05 12.46 11.88
N ILE A 141 -5.79 13.76 11.80
CA ILE A 141 -5.11 14.38 10.66
C ILE A 141 -3.77 14.92 11.15
N VAL A 142 -2.70 14.51 10.49
CA VAL A 142 -1.34 14.89 10.88
C VAL A 142 -0.49 15.18 9.63
N ASP A 143 0.43 16.15 9.77
CA ASP A 143 1.40 16.49 8.71
C ASP A 143 2.34 15.30 8.45
N CYS A 144 2.38 14.82 7.18
CA CYS A 144 3.14 13.64 6.79
C CYS A 144 4.63 13.75 7.12
N LYS A 145 5.22 14.92 6.89
CA LYS A 145 6.65 15.15 7.11
C LYS A 145 6.97 15.11 8.61
N SER A 146 6.24 15.85 9.42
CA SER A 146 6.43 15.90 10.86
C SER A 146 6.26 14.52 11.50
N PHE A 147 5.24 13.80 11.09
CA PHE A 147 4.98 12.44 11.60
C PHE A 147 6.09 11.47 11.21
N LYS A 148 6.50 11.46 9.95
CA LYS A 148 7.60 10.63 9.48
C LYS A 148 8.92 10.93 10.20
N GLU A 149 9.25 12.20 10.39
CA GLU A 149 10.47 12.62 11.08
C GLU A 149 10.47 12.19 12.56
N ALA A 150 9.33 12.31 13.26
CA ALA A 150 9.18 11.83 14.64
C ALA A 150 9.34 10.30 14.71
N LEU A 151 8.69 9.54 13.83
CA LEU A 151 8.85 8.09 13.74
C LEU A 151 10.30 7.68 13.52
N ILE A 152 11.02 8.37 12.61
CA ILE A 152 12.45 8.09 12.35
C ILE A 152 13.30 8.37 13.59
N ARG A 153 13.12 9.52 14.27
CA ARG A 153 13.89 9.85 15.49
C ARG A 153 13.67 8.82 16.57
N VAL A 154 12.43 8.49 16.87
CA VAL A 154 12.07 7.54 17.93
C VAL A 154 12.48 6.12 17.59
N SER A 155 12.46 5.74 16.31
CA SER A 155 12.84 4.39 15.86
C SER A 155 14.29 4.01 16.15
N ILE A 156 15.17 4.98 16.39
CA ILE A 156 16.61 4.74 16.70
C ILE A 156 16.74 3.89 17.96
N LEU A 157 15.87 4.12 18.95
CA LEU A 157 15.86 3.36 20.20
C LEU A 157 14.76 2.28 20.24
N SER A 158 14.16 1.95 19.11
CA SER A 158 13.22 0.83 19.04
C SER A 158 13.93 -0.51 19.09
N ASN A 159 13.25 -1.54 19.61
CA ASN A 159 13.75 -2.91 19.58
C ASN A 159 14.06 -3.37 18.15
N ASP A 160 15.29 -3.84 17.89
CA ASP A 160 15.76 -4.22 16.54
C ASP A 160 14.94 -5.33 15.87
N ARG A 161 14.37 -6.24 16.65
CA ARG A 161 13.60 -7.38 16.14
C ARG A 161 12.19 -7.01 15.75
N PHE A 162 11.52 -6.23 16.60
CA PHE A 162 10.08 -5.94 16.43
C PHE A 162 9.82 -4.57 15.84
N ARG A 163 10.79 -3.66 15.91
CA ARG A 163 10.66 -2.29 15.43
C ARG A 163 9.40 -1.61 15.93
N GLY A 164 9.03 -1.90 17.21
CA GLY A 164 7.80 -1.41 17.82
C GLY A 164 7.92 0.05 18.23
N VAL A 165 6.87 0.82 17.92
CA VAL A 165 6.63 2.16 18.46
C VAL A 165 5.23 2.24 19.05
N ARG A 166 5.04 3.04 20.10
CA ARG A 166 3.75 3.38 20.69
C ARG A 166 3.31 4.72 20.14
N LEU A 167 2.07 4.81 19.72
CA LEU A 167 1.39 6.04 19.36
C LEU A 167 0.30 6.30 20.38
N ASN A 168 0.40 7.43 21.07
CA ASN A 168 -0.61 7.89 22.03
C ASN A 168 -1.36 9.07 21.41
N PHE A 169 -2.60 8.83 21.01
CA PHE A 169 -3.47 9.83 20.42
C PHE A 169 -4.19 10.60 21.51
N LEU A 170 -3.87 11.87 21.64
CA LEU A 170 -4.44 12.81 22.61
C LEU A 170 -5.11 13.98 21.88
N GLU A 171 -5.85 14.81 22.60
CA GLU A 171 -6.47 15.99 22.01
C GLU A 171 -5.41 16.89 21.36
N ASN A 172 -5.51 17.03 20.02
CA ASN A 172 -4.63 17.83 19.16
C ASN A 172 -3.14 17.41 19.15
N GLU A 173 -2.82 16.19 19.58
CA GLU A 173 -1.43 15.73 19.71
C GLU A 173 -1.31 14.21 19.46
N ILE A 174 -0.17 13.78 18.96
CA ILE A 174 0.26 12.38 18.92
C ILE A 174 1.59 12.29 19.65
N GLY A 175 1.61 11.59 20.79
CA GLY A 175 2.84 11.15 21.43
C GLY A 175 3.40 9.92 20.72
N VAL A 176 4.67 9.93 20.37
CA VAL A 176 5.39 8.82 19.73
C VAL A 176 6.49 8.36 20.67
N SER A 177 6.50 7.09 21.08
CA SER A 177 7.54 6.58 21.96
C SER A 177 8.02 5.19 21.56
N ALA A 178 9.26 4.87 21.89
CA ALA A 178 9.85 3.55 21.75
C ALA A 178 10.84 3.27 22.88
N ASN A 179 11.01 2.01 23.20
CA ASN A 179 12.01 1.54 24.15
C ASN A 179 12.68 0.27 23.64
N ASN A 180 13.90 0.04 24.10
CA ASN A 180 14.68 -1.17 23.80
C ASN A 180 14.85 -2.06 25.05
N PRO A 181 15.38 -3.30 24.90
CA PRO A 181 15.63 -4.18 26.03
C PRO A 181 16.65 -3.62 27.03
N GLU A 182 17.54 -2.72 26.63
CA GLU A 182 18.53 -2.03 27.44
C GLU A 182 17.90 -0.93 28.32
N LYS A 183 16.57 -0.74 28.23
CA LYS A 183 15.80 0.29 28.95
C LYS A 183 16.12 1.73 28.53
N GLU A 184 16.68 1.90 27.34
CA GLU A 184 16.73 3.21 26.72
C GLU A 184 15.37 3.55 26.12
N GLU A 185 14.99 4.82 26.19
CA GLU A 185 13.70 5.32 25.76
C GLU A 185 13.84 6.57 24.91
N ALA A 186 13.04 6.67 23.85
CA ALA A 186 12.90 7.88 23.07
C ALA A 186 11.43 8.25 22.99
N SER A 187 11.14 9.54 23.09
CA SER A 187 9.79 10.08 22.90
C SER A 187 9.84 11.38 22.10
N ASP A 188 8.76 11.65 21.40
CA ASP A 188 8.54 12.88 20.63
C ASP A 188 7.04 13.15 20.55
N ASP A 189 6.65 14.42 20.59
CA ASP A 189 5.25 14.84 20.54
C ASP A 189 5.02 15.70 19.29
N ILE A 190 4.01 15.39 18.53
CA ILE A 190 3.67 16.09 17.29
C ILE A 190 2.23 16.59 17.29
N LYS A 191 2.02 17.77 16.72
CA LYS A 191 0.70 18.35 16.56
C LYS A 191 -0.13 17.55 15.55
N ALA A 192 -1.37 17.26 15.91
CA ALA A 192 -2.34 16.61 15.05
C ALA A 192 -3.73 17.24 15.28
N THR A 193 -4.65 17.04 14.35
CA THR A 193 -6.06 17.34 14.58
C THR A 193 -6.76 16.08 15.03
N TYR A 194 -7.12 16.01 16.29
CA TYR A 194 -7.84 14.91 16.91
C TYR A 194 -8.66 15.41 18.11
N SER A 195 -9.87 14.91 18.26
CA SER A 195 -10.79 15.31 19.34
C SER A 195 -11.54 14.11 19.97
N GLY A 196 -11.05 12.89 19.74
CA GLY A 196 -11.60 11.66 20.32
C GLY A 196 -11.04 11.38 21.72
N ASP A 197 -11.52 10.29 22.32
CA ASP A 197 -10.97 9.78 23.57
C ASP A 197 -9.49 9.38 23.41
N PRO A 198 -8.66 9.51 24.46
CA PRO A 198 -7.28 9.06 24.43
C PRO A 198 -7.18 7.59 23.99
N LEU A 199 -6.27 7.30 23.06
CA LEU A 199 -6.09 5.97 22.51
C LEU A 199 -4.61 5.66 22.31
N GLU A 200 -4.14 4.55 22.85
CA GLU A 200 -2.77 4.08 22.66
C GLU A 200 -2.75 2.81 21.78
N LEU A 201 -1.85 2.81 20.79
CA LEU A 201 -1.60 1.68 19.89
C LEU A 201 -0.11 1.47 19.65
N GLY A 202 0.31 0.20 19.55
CA GLY A 202 1.64 -0.16 19.10
C GLY A 202 1.65 -0.48 17.61
N PHE A 203 2.73 -0.11 16.90
CA PHE A 203 2.90 -0.42 15.49
C PHE A 203 4.36 -0.77 15.19
N ASN A 204 4.57 -1.52 14.11
CA ASN A 204 5.89 -1.59 13.50
C ASN A 204 6.17 -0.26 12.80
N VAL A 205 7.20 0.45 13.24
CA VAL A 205 7.55 1.78 12.73
C VAL A 205 7.83 1.78 11.23
N ASN A 206 8.46 0.72 10.70
CA ASN A 206 8.78 0.63 9.28
C ASN A 206 7.51 0.60 8.43
N TYR A 207 6.45 -0.05 8.90
CA TYR A 207 5.19 -0.11 8.16
C TYR A 207 4.54 1.27 8.03
N LEU A 208 4.61 2.08 9.08
CA LEU A 208 4.12 3.48 9.04
C LEU A 208 5.00 4.35 8.14
N ILE A 209 6.32 4.24 8.25
CA ILE A 209 7.27 5.00 7.42
C ILE A 209 7.10 4.66 5.94
N ASP A 210 6.92 3.38 5.59
CA ASP A 210 6.70 2.96 4.20
C ASP A 210 5.44 3.57 3.61
N VAL A 211 4.34 3.64 4.37
CA VAL A 211 3.11 4.32 3.97
C VAL A 211 3.36 5.82 3.77
N LEU A 212 4.03 6.48 4.72
CA LEU A 212 4.33 7.92 4.64
C LEU A 212 5.31 8.28 3.52
N ASN A 213 6.12 7.33 3.04
CA ASN A 213 6.99 7.51 1.90
C ASN A 213 6.25 7.66 0.56
N VAL A 214 5.06 7.06 0.45
CA VAL A 214 4.31 7.01 -0.80
C VAL A 214 3.14 8.00 -0.84
N ILE A 215 2.71 8.54 0.31
CA ILE A 215 1.72 9.61 0.40
C ILE A 215 2.35 10.92 -0.04
N LYS A 216 1.74 11.58 -1.05
CA LYS A 216 2.23 12.83 -1.62
C LYS A 216 1.48 14.07 -1.10
N THR A 217 0.37 13.91 -0.41
CA THR A 217 -0.37 15.02 0.22
C THR A 217 0.40 15.55 1.43
N LYS A 218 0.12 16.81 1.80
CA LYS A 218 0.72 17.42 2.98
C LYS A 218 0.38 16.64 4.25
N ASN A 219 -0.87 16.24 4.37
CA ASN A 219 -1.38 15.55 5.54
C ASN A 219 -1.84 14.13 5.21
N VAL A 220 -1.77 13.25 6.20
CA VAL A 220 -2.37 11.92 6.22
C VAL A 220 -3.53 11.89 7.20
N GLN A 221 -4.63 11.27 6.80
CA GLN A 221 -5.72 10.90 7.69
C GLN A 221 -5.49 9.51 8.22
N ILE A 222 -5.50 9.33 9.54
CA ILE A 222 -5.45 8.05 10.22
C ILE A 222 -6.83 7.80 10.82
N SER A 223 -7.47 6.72 10.43
CA SER A 223 -8.79 6.33 10.94
C SER A 223 -8.64 5.12 11.85
N LEU A 224 -9.14 5.23 13.08
CA LEU A 224 -8.98 4.28 14.17
C LEU A 224 -10.34 3.88 14.74
N LYS A 225 -10.38 2.72 15.38
CA LYS A 225 -11.55 2.23 16.13
C LYS A 225 -11.19 2.05 17.62
N ASP A 226 -10.33 1.10 17.90
CA ASP A 226 -9.90 0.72 19.25
C ASP A 226 -8.44 0.23 19.25
N ALA A 227 -7.90 -0.09 20.43
CA ALA A 227 -6.51 -0.51 20.58
C ALA A 227 -6.15 -1.86 19.94
N ASN A 228 -7.12 -2.65 19.49
CA ASN A 228 -6.90 -3.96 18.88
C ASN A 228 -7.20 -3.99 17.38
N SER A 229 -7.78 -2.93 16.85
CA SER A 229 -8.19 -2.81 15.45
C SER A 229 -7.06 -2.21 14.60
N SER A 230 -7.00 -2.61 13.33
CA SER A 230 -6.04 -2.04 12.38
C SER A 230 -6.28 -0.55 12.16
N ALA A 231 -5.22 0.20 11.94
CA ALA A 231 -5.28 1.57 11.49
C ALA A 231 -5.47 1.63 9.98
N LEU A 232 -6.36 2.52 9.52
CA LEU A 232 -6.52 2.87 8.10
C LEU A 232 -5.90 4.25 7.86
N LEU A 233 -4.87 4.30 7.02
CA LEU A 233 -4.21 5.53 6.61
C LEU A 233 -4.63 5.87 5.18
N MET A 234 -4.94 7.13 4.93
CA MET A 234 -5.26 7.64 3.59
C MET A 234 -4.64 9.02 3.40
N PRO A 235 -4.24 9.41 2.19
CA PRO A 235 -3.92 10.79 1.90
C PRO A 235 -5.13 11.68 2.22
N GLU A 236 -4.90 12.84 2.84
CA GLU A 236 -6.01 13.75 3.15
C GLU A 236 -6.70 14.23 1.86
N ASN A 237 -8.04 14.11 1.81
CA ASN A 237 -8.88 14.49 0.67
C ASN A 237 -8.59 13.75 -0.66
N ASP A 238 -7.91 12.60 -0.60
CA ASP A 238 -7.65 11.75 -1.76
C ASP A 238 -7.98 10.29 -1.43
N SER A 239 -8.94 9.72 -2.14
CA SER A 239 -9.37 8.33 -1.99
C SER A 239 -8.72 7.35 -2.98
N SER A 240 -7.75 7.82 -3.77
CA SER A 240 -7.07 7.00 -4.79
C SER A 240 -6.21 5.89 -4.18
N SER A 241 -5.86 6.00 -2.90
CA SER A 241 -5.09 4.99 -2.18
C SER A 241 -5.50 4.87 -0.72
N SER A 242 -5.34 3.66 -0.18
CA SER A 242 -5.61 3.34 1.22
C SER A 242 -4.63 2.30 1.74
N TYR A 243 -4.25 2.44 3.00
CA TYR A 243 -3.23 1.64 3.64
C TYR A 243 -3.72 1.13 4.98
N VAL A 244 -3.60 -0.15 5.21
CA VAL A 244 -3.95 -0.77 6.50
C VAL A 244 -2.68 -1.21 7.19
N VAL A 245 -2.53 -0.86 8.47
CA VAL A 245 -1.43 -1.32 9.31
C VAL A 245 -2.00 -2.00 10.55
N MET A 246 -1.63 -3.26 10.77
CA MET A 246 -2.06 -4.01 11.94
C MET A 246 -1.29 -3.56 13.19
N PRO A 247 -1.97 -3.42 14.34
CA PRO A 247 -1.30 -3.07 15.58
C PRO A 247 -0.41 -4.22 16.08
N LEU A 248 0.66 -3.85 16.80
CA LEU A 248 1.47 -4.76 17.59
C LEU A 248 1.00 -4.74 19.05
N ARG A 249 1.04 -5.89 19.70
CA ARG A 249 0.93 -5.98 21.17
C ARG A 249 2.33 -5.71 21.74
N LEU A 250 2.51 -4.53 22.31
CA LEU A 250 3.76 -4.05 22.93
C LEU A 250 3.67 -4.22 24.45
#